data_4dc25ec1379997dfa9310b3f7dd2e648
#
_entry.id   4dc25ec1379997dfa9310b3f7dd2e648
#
_cell.length_a   1.000
_cell.length_b   1.000
_cell.length_c   1.000
_cell.angle_alpha   90.00
_cell.angle_beta   90.00
_cell.angle_gamma   90.00
#
_symmetry.space_group_name_H-M   'P 1'
#
loop_
_entity.id
_entity.type
_entity.pdbx_description
1 polymer ?
#
loop_
_entity_poly.entity_id
_entity_poly.type
_entity_poly.pdbx_seq_one_letter_code
_entity_poly.pdbx_strand_id
1 'polypeptide(L)'
;MSFCTQYLAQRFKRHLRQLAPWGLAGFLALPALTLPATEGLKIPNLGESSTSLFSADYEYNLGQWWLKSFRRQAPTLDDPLLYSYLASLVFDLVTHSDLQDRRLEFVIVDNPTINAFAVPGGIIGVHTGLFNYAQTEDEFATVMSHELAHL
;
A
#
# COMPACT_ATOMS: atom_id res chain seq x y z
N MET A 1 -3.25 1.05 28.94
CA MET A 1 -2.04 0.27 28.59
C MET A 1 -1.71 -0.62 29.79
N SER A 2 -1.41 -1.90 29.57
CA SER A 2 -0.75 -2.78 30.53
C SER A 2 -1.63 -3.66 31.45
N PHE A 3 -2.35 -4.60 30.87
CA PHE A 3 -2.74 -5.83 31.60
C PHE A 3 -2.67 -7.08 30.70
N CYS A 4 -2.62 -6.93 29.39
CA CYS A 4 -2.59 -8.07 28.45
C CYS A 4 -1.17 -8.58 28.14
N THR A 5 -0.14 -7.76 28.33
CA THR A 5 1.25 -8.12 27.98
C THR A 5 1.97 -8.93 29.08
N GLN A 6 1.49 -8.86 30.33
CA GLN A 6 2.10 -9.62 31.43
C GLN A 6 1.59 -11.06 31.54
N TYR A 7 0.40 -11.35 31.02
CA TYR A 7 -0.20 -12.69 31.12
C TYR A 7 0.43 -13.71 30.17
N LEU A 8 0.95 -13.27 29.03
CA LEU A 8 1.59 -14.14 28.05
C LEU A 8 3.06 -14.48 28.37
N ALA A 9 3.74 -13.62 29.12
CA ALA A 9 5.15 -13.84 29.47
C ALA A 9 5.36 -14.90 30.58
N GLN A 10 4.35 -15.15 31.42
CA GLN A 10 4.47 -16.11 32.52
C GLN A 10 4.18 -17.56 32.10
N ARG A 11 3.46 -17.81 31.04
CA ARG A 11 3.13 -19.17 30.58
C ARG A 11 4.26 -19.84 29.79
N PHE A 12 5.17 -19.05 29.19
CA PHE A 12 6.27 -19.58 28.39
C PHE A 12 7.48 -20.08 29.19
N LYS A 13 7.61 -19.65 30.48
CA LYS A 13 8.74 -20.05 31.35
C LYS A 13 8.57 -21.39 32.08
N ARG A 14 7.41 -22.04 32.00
CA ARG A 14 7.14 -23.27 32.76
C ARG A 14 7.44 -24.59 32.01
N HIS A 15 7.72 -24.57 30.71
CA HIS A 15 7.95 -25.80 29.94
C HIS A 15 9.40 -26.08 29.56
N LEU A 16 10.38 -25.30 30.06
CA LEU A 16 11.80 -25.48 29.74
C LEU A 16 12.64 -26.01 30.91
N ARG A 17 12.02 -26.76 31.82
CA ARG A 17 12.74 -27.33 32.96
C ARG A 17 12.44 -28.84 33.14
N GLN A 18 12.71 -29.64 32.14
CA GLN A 18 12.95 -31.07 32.33
C GLN A 18 13.45 -31.70 31.02
N LEU A 19 14.72 -31.71 30.80
CA LEU A 19 15.49 -32.78 30.11
C LEU A 19 16.96 -32.52 30.43
N ALA A 20 17.42 -33.23 31.45
CA ALA A 20 18.82 -33.36 31.81
C ALA A 20 19.43 -34.58 31.07
N PRO A 21 20.74 -34.75 31.11
CA PRO A 21 21.57 -35.20 29.97
C PRO A 21 21.99 -36.67 30.10
N TRP A 22 22.09 -37.36 29.00
CA TRP A 22 22.90 -38.58 28.85
C TRP A 22 23.39 -38.62 27.40
N GLY A 23 24.59 -38.36 27.12
CA GLY A 23 25.66 -39.32 27.14
C GLY A 23 26.17 -39.59 25.73
N LEU A 24 27.46 -39.39 25.55
CA LEU A 24 28.39 -40.05 24.64
C LEU A 24 28.62 -39.49 23.23
N ALA A 25 29.82 -39.05 23.12
CA ALA A 25 30.63 -38.71 21.99
C ALA A 25 30.59 -39.74 20.85
N GLY A 26 30.40 -39.22 19.64
CA GLY A 26 30.68 -39.93 18.41
C GLY A 26 30.98 -38.86 17.35
N PHE A 27 32.24 -38.46 17.28
CA PHE A 27 32.74 -37.52 16.27
C PHE A 27 32.92 -38.27 14.96
N LEU A 28 31.88 -38.37 14.16
CA LEU A 28 31.95 -38.79 12.75
C LEU A 28 32.16 -37.53 11.92
N ALA A 29 33.41 -37.30 11.51
CA ALA A 29 33.76 -36.31 10.51
C ALA A 29 33.11 -36.71 9.16
N LEU A 30 31.98 -36.13 8.85
CA LEU A 30 31.40 -36.17 7.50
C LEU A 30 32.13 -35.11 6.65
N PRO A 31 32.56 -35.47 5.42
CA PRO A 31 33.12 -34.49 4.50
C PRO A 31 32.05 -33.43 4.18
N ALA A 32 32.42 -32.17 4.31
CA ALA A 32 31.58 -31.05 3.91
C ALA A 32 31.32 -31.17 2.40
N LEU A 33 30.13 -31.66 2.04
CA LEU A 33 29.63 -31.48 0.69
C LEU A 33 29.34 -29.97 0.53
N THR A 34 30.22 -29.31 -0.20
CA THR A 34 29.94 -27.97 -0.70
C THR A 34 28.80 -28.10 -1.71
N LEU A 35 27.60 -27.79 -1.27
CA LEU A 35 26.47 -27.57 -2.18
C LEU A 35 26.81 -26.38 -3.07
N PRO A 36 26.65 -26.48 -4.41
CA PRO A 36 26.78 -25.32 -5.26
C PRO A 36 25.78 -24.28 -4.78
N ALA A 37 26.24 -23.03 -4.67
CA ALA A 37 25.37 -21.90 -4.37
C ALA A 37 24.21 -21.97 -5.39
N THR A 38 23.01 -22.21 -4.89
CA THR A 38 21.80 -22.11 -5.69
C THR A 38 21.78 -20.70 -6.25
N GLU A 39 21.96 -20.57 -7.57
CA GLU A 39 21.60 -19.33 -8.28
C GLU A 39 20.25 -18.91 -7.74
N GLY A 40 20.20 -17.68 -7.21
CA GLY A 40 19.03 -17.19 -6.50
C GLY A 40 17.78 -17.47 -7.33
N LEU A 41 16.89 -18.27 -6.76
CA LEU A 41 15.56 -18.44 -7.31
C LEU A 41 15.00 -17.04 -7.51
N LYS A 42 14.92 -16.58 -8.77
CA LYS A 42 14.14 -15.40 -9.12
C LYS A 42 12.71 -15.75 -8.76
N ILE A 43 12.29 -15.37 -7.57
CA ILE A 43 10.89 -15.44 -7.18
C ILE A 43 10.17 -14.48 -8.15
N PRO A 44 9.24 -14.96 -8.98
CA PRO A 44 8.42 -14.07 -9.80
C PRO A 44 7.78 -13.06 -8.84
N ASN A 45 7.89 -11.80 -9.18
CA ASN A 45 7.27 -10.75 -8.39
C ASN A 45 5.76 -10.93 -8.49
N LEU A 46 5.14 -11.54 -7.47
CA LEU A 46 3.71 -11.86 -7.47
C LEU A 46 2.81 -10.60 -7.45
N GLY A 47 3.42 -9.41 -7.35
CA GLY A 47 2.74 -8.14 -7.44
C GLY A 47 2.54 -7.61 -8.88
N GLU A 48 3.28 -8.13 -9.87
CA GLU A 48 3.18 -7.68 -11.27
C GLU A 48 2.13 -8.42 -12.10
N SER A 49 1.49 -9.44 -11.58
CA SER A 49 0.73 -10.37 -12.39
C SER A 49 -0.71 -9.98 -12.72
N SER A 50 -1.24 -8.91 -12.17
CA SER A 50 -2.60 -8.44 -12.52
C SER A 50 -2.62 -7.24 -13.46
N THR A 51 -1.59 -6.40 -13.45
CA THR A 51 -1.49 -5.22 -14.33
C THR A 51 -0.95 -5.54 -15.72
N SER A 52 -0.27 -6.67 -15.92
CA SER A 52 0.30 -7.03 -17.22
C SER A 52 -0.71 -7.53 -18.26
N LEU A 53 -1.96 -7.76 -17.88
CA LEU A 53 -2.99 -8.26 -18.80
C LEU A 53 -3.66 -7.15 -19.64
N PHE A 54 -3.58 -5.91 -19.18
CA PHE A 54 -4.15 -4.76 -19.88
C PHE A 54 -3.07 -3.74 -20.21
N SER A 55 -3.17 -3.12 -21.37
CA SER A 55 -2.29 -1.99 -21.68
C SER A 55 -2.67 -0.77 -20.82
N ALA A 56 -1.69 0.07 -20.49
CA ALA A 56 -1.93 1.32 -19.77
C ALA A 56 -3.02 2.19 -20.43
N ASP A 57 -3.09 2.16 -21.75
CA ASP A 57 -4.13 2.89 -22.49
C ASP A 57 -5.53 2.28 -22.30
N TYR A 58 -5.64 0.97 -22.16
CA TYR A 58 -6.92 0.33 -21.86
C TYR A 58 -7.40 0.71 -20.46
N GLU A 59 -6.52 0.64 -19.47
CA GLU A 59 -6.83 1.03 -18.10
C GLU A 59 -7.22 2.50 -17.99
N TYR A 60 -6.48 3.38 -18.66
CA TYR A 60 -6.79 4.80 -18.73
C TYR A 60 -8.19 5.04 -19.32
N ASN A 61 -8.51 4.42 -20.47
CA ASN A 61 -9.81 4.58 -21.10
C ASN A 61 -10.96 4.05 -20.24
N LEU A 62 -10.74 2.93 -19.55
CA LEU A 62 -11.71 2.37 -18.61
C LEU A 62 -11.94 3.32 -17.43
N GLY A 63 -10.87 3.90 -16.89
CA GLY A 63 -10.92 4.92 -15.85
C GLY A 63 -11.72 6.15 -16.29
N GLN A 64 -11.48 6.67 -17.50
CA GLN A 64 -12.22 7.80 -18.03
C GLN A 64 -13.73 7.52 -18.16
N TRP A 65 -14.08 6.31 -18.61
CA TRP A 65 -15.48 5.89 -18.66
C TRP A 65 -16.09 5.81 -17.26
N TRP A 66 -15.37 5.22 -16.32
CA TRP A 66 -15.78 5.15 -14.92
C TRP A 66 -16.00 6.55 -14.33
N LEU A 67 -15.06 7.46 -14.53
CA LEU A 67 -15.14 8.83 -13.99
C LEU A 67 -16.36 9.59 -14.53
N LYS A 68 -16.66 9.45 -15.83
CA LYS A 68 -17.86 10.02 -16.43
C LYS A 68 -19.15 9.47 -15.79
N SER A 69 -19.17 8.18 -15.48
CA SER A 69 -20.32 7.53 -14.84
C SER A 69 -20.44 7.97 -13.38
N PHE A 70 -19.32 8.06 -12.69
CA PHE A 70 -19.24 8.49 -11.30
C PHE A 70 -19.74 9.93 -11.12
N ARG A 71 -19.27 10.86 -11.93
CA ARG A 71 -19.69 12.29 -11.90
C ARG A 71 -21.19 12.49 -12.14
N ARG A 72 -21.89 11.52 -12.74
CA ARG A 72 -23.36 11.59 -12.94
C ARG A 72 -24.14 11.11 -11.72
N GLN A 73 -23.52 10.33 -10.84
CA GLN A 73 -24.17 9.62 -9.75
C GLN A 73 -23.78 10.16 -8.37
N ALA A 74 -22.55 10.65 -8.24
CA ALA A 74 -22.03 11.18 -7.00
C ALA A 74 -22.05 12.73 -7.01
N PRO A 75 -22.36 13.37 -5.89
CA PRO A 75 -22.22 14.81 -5.77
C PRO A 75 -20.73 15.17 -5.83
N THR A 76 -20.31 15.84 -6.88
CA THR A 76 -18.93 16.31 -7.05
C THR A 76 -18.86 17.82 -6.85
N LEU A 77 -17.74 18.29 -6.28
CA LEU A 77 -17.45 19.69 -6.08
C LEU A 77 -16.45 20.15 -7.13
N ASP A 78 -16.84 21.16 -7.92
CA ASP A 78 -15.98 21.81 -8.89
C ASP A 78 -15.42 23.10 -8.28
N ASP A 79 -14.42 22.98 -7.41
CA ASP A 79 -13.68 24.10 -6.82
C ASP A 79 -12.27 24.16 -7.43
N PRO A 80 -11.96 25.20 -8.23
CA PRO A 80 -10.65 25.30 -8.89
C PRO A 80 -9.48 25.44 -7.92
N LEU A 81 -9.69 26.00 -6.73
CA LEU A 81 -8.62 26.18 -5.73
C LEU A 81 -8.29 24.84 -5.08
N LEU A 82 -9.30 24.10 -4.64
CA LEU A 82 -9.11 22.76 -4.07
C LEU A 82 -8.54 21.81 -5.11
N TYR A 83 -9.00 21.87 -6.35
CA TYR A 83 -8.47 21.07 -7.43
C TYR A 83 -6.98 21.38 -7.68
N SER A 84 -6.63 22.66 -7.77
CA SER A 84 -5.24 23.09 -8.00
C SER A 84 -4.32 22.68 -6.85
N TYR A 85 -4.79 22.82 -5.61
CA TYR A 85 -4.05 22.36 -4.43
C TYR A 85 -3.81 20.85 -4.48
N LEU A 86 -4.87 20.07 -4.68
CA LEU A 86 -4.79 18.59 -4.76
C LEU A 86 -3.84 18.15 -5.88
N ALA A 87 -3.98 18.74 -7.06
CA ALA A 87 -3.12 18.41 -8.19
C ALA A 87 -1.65 18.73 -7.90
N SER A 88 -1.37 19.91 -7.33
CA SER A 88 0.00 20.33 -7.00
C SER A 88 0.64 19.35 -6.01
N LEU A 89 -0.05 19.03 -4.92
CA LEU A 89 0.44 18.11 -3.90
C LEU A 89 0.69 16.71 -4.47
N VAL A 90 -0.30 16.17 -5.20
CA VAL A 90 -0.18 14.80 -5.73
C VAL A 90 0.91 14.70 -6.79
N PHE A 91 1.06 15.70 -7.68
CA PHE A 91 2.16 15.68 -8.64
C PHE A 91 3.53 15.82 -7.98
N ASP A 92 3.66 16.54 -6.88
CA ASP A 92 4.88 16.55 -6.06
C ASP A 92 5.20 15.16 -5.50
N LEU A 93 4.21 14.47 -4.93
CA LEU A 93 4.39 13.10 -4.44
C LEU A 93 4.78 12.13 -5.55
N VAL A 94 4.17 12.26 -6.74
CA VAL A 94 4.48 11.42 -7.91
C VAL A 94 5.92 11.59 -8.38
N THR A 95 6.54 12.76 -8.19
CA THR A 95 7.98 12.92 -8.54
C THR A 95 8.89 12.02 -7.74
N HIS A 96 8.44 11.56 -6.56
CA HIS A 96 9.19 10.71 -5.62
C HIS A 96 8.66 9.26 -5.61
N SER A 97 7.77 8.90 -6.53
CA SER A 97 7.18 7.57 -6.66
C SER A 97 7.70 6.82 -7.88
N ASP A 98 7.48 5.51 -7.91
CA ASP A 98 7.78 4.64 -9.06
C ASP A 98 6.64 4.58 -10.08
N LEU A 99 5.62 5.44 -9.96
CA LEU A 99 4.46 5.46 -10.85
C LEU A 99 4.87 5.73 -12.29
N GLN A 100 4.58 4.77 -13.18
CA GLN A 100 4.98 4.81 -14.59
C GLN A 100 4.02 5.64 -15.43
N ASP A 101 2.71 5.43 -15.25
CA ASP A 101 1.68 6.22 -15.94
C ASP A 101 1.26 7.40 -15.06
N ARG A 102 1.61 8.60 -15.49
CA ARG A 102 1.36 9.83 -14.75
C ARG A 102 0.14 10.60 -15.27
N ARG A 103 -0.72 9.94 -16.03
CA ARG A 103 -2.00 10.52 -16.46
C ARG A 103 -3.00 10.47 -15.30
N LEU A 104 -2.95 11.44 -14.44
CA LEU A 104 -3.80 11.52 -13.25
C LEU A 104 -4.99 12.44 -13.48
N GLU A 105 -6.14 12.01 -12.98
CA GLU A 105 -7.39 12.76 -12.96
C GLU A 105 -7.92 12.82 -11.53
N PHE A 106 -8.44 13.97 -11.13
CA PHE A 106 -8.92 14.17 -9.78
C PHE A 106 -10.43 14.39 -9.76
N VAL A 107 -11.08 13.90 -8.71
CA VAL A 107 -12.48 14.16 -8.42
C VAL A 107 -12.66 14.48 -6.94
N ILE A 108 -13.23 15.64 -6.65
CA ILE A 108 -13.58 16.01 -5.28
C ILE A 108 -15.05 15.66 -5.08
N VAL A 109 -15.31 14.81 -4.10
CA VAL A 109 -16.65 14.37 -3.77
C VAL A 109 -17.19 15.22 -2.63
N ASP A 110 -18.35 15.84 -2.83
CA ASP A 110 -19.01 16.61 -1.78
C ASP A 110 -19.64 15.66 -0.75
N ASN A 111 -18.80 15.18 0.16
CA ASN A 111 -19.16 14.24 1.21
C ASN A 111 -18.37 14.55 2.47
N PRO A 112 -19.01 14.77 3.63
CA PRO A 112 -18.34 15.11 4.88
C PRO A 112 -17.58 13.94 5.54
N THR A 113 -17.65 12.73 5.00
CA THR A 113 -16.87 11.59 5.53
C THR A 113 -15.39 11.74 5.18
N ILE A 114 -14.53 11.25 6.07
CA ILE A 114 -13.08 11.22 5.86
C ILE A 114 -12.79 10.02 4.94
N ASN A 115 -12.51 10.30 3.68
CA ASN A 115 -12.20 9.26 2.69
C ASN A 115 -11.39 9.81 1.51
N ALA A 116 -10.55 8.94 0.95
CA ALA A 116 -9.95 9.09 -0.36
C ALA A 116 -9.93 7.71 -1.03
N PHE A 117 -9.77 7.65 -2.34
CA PHE A 117 -9.70 6.41 -3.08
C PHE A 117 -8.94 6.58 -4.39
N ALA A 118 -8.28 5.52 -4.83
CA ALA A 118 -7.70 5.41 -6.16
C ALA A 118 -8.47 4.40 -7.01
N VAL A 119 -8.60 4.68 -8.30
CA VAL A 119 -9.23 3.79 -9.29
C VAL A 119 -8.24 3.56 -10.42
N PRO A 120 -8.12 2.32 -10.93
CA PRO A 120 -7.28 2.03 -12.09
C PRO A 120 -7.54 2.99 -13.25
N GLY A 121 -6.46 3.38 -13.94
CA GLY A 121 -6.52 4.42 -14.97
C GLY A 121 -6.21 5.82 -14.46
N GLY A 122 -5.57 5.94 -13.29
CA GLY A 122 -5.01 7.18 -12.79
C GLY A 122 -6.02 8.12 -12.12
N ILE A 123 -7.16 7.62 -11.63
CA ILE A 123 -8.18 8.46 -11.01
C ILE A 123 -8.02 8.45 -9.50
N ILE A 124 -7.96 9.64 -8.92
CA ILE A 124 -7.91 9.86 -7.47
C ILE A 124 -9.13 10.65 -7.04
N GLY A 125 -9.91 10.07 -6.13
CA GLY A 125 -11.08 10.71 -5.53
C GLY A 125 -10.80 11.11 -4.08
N VAL A 126 -11.26 12.30 -3.70
CA VAL A 126 -11.10 12.82 -2.34
C VAL A 126 -12.43 13.40 -1.85
N HIS A 127 -12.87 13.00 -0.68
CA HIS A 127 -14.04 13.57 -0.03
C HIS A 127 -13.71 14.90 0.62
N THR A 128 -14.66 15.83 0.59
CA THR A 128 -14.53 17.15 1.26
C THR A 128 -14.24 17.01 2.75
N GLY A 129 -14.71 15.93 3.39
CA GLY A 129 -14.42 15.61 4.79
C GLY A 129 -12.93 15.46 5.09
N LEU A 130 -12.13 14.94 4.16
CA LEU A 130 -10.69 14.80 4.37
C LEU A 130 -9.98 16.16 4.43
N PHE A 131 -10.36 17.12 3.56
CA PHE A 131 -9.81 18.49 3.59
C PHE A 131 -10.13 19.20 4.91
N ASN A 132 -11.29 18.92 5.51
CA ASN A 132 -11.69 19.50 6.78
C ASN A 132 -11.04 18.82 8.00
N TYR A 133 -10.66 17.54 7.87
CA TYR A 133 -10.11 16.74 8.96
C TYR A 133 -8.59 16.88 9.11
N ALA A 134 -7.87 16.86 8.00
CA ALA A 134 -6.42 16.97 8.00
C ALA A 134 -6.00 18.33 8.58
N GLN A 135 -5.22 18.31 9.65
CA GLN A 135 -4.78 19.52 10.35
C GLN A 135 -3.51 20.10 9.71
N THR A 136 -2.78 19.29 8.97
CA THR A 136 -1.53 19.66 8.30
C THR A 136 -1.50 19.07 6.89
N GLU A 137 -0.68 19.68 6.03
CA GLU A 137 -0.43 19.16 4.70
C GLU A 137 0.22 17.76 4.74
N ASP A 138 1.08 17.50 5.75
CA ASP A 138 1.73 16.20 5.91
C ASP A 138 0.73 15.07 6.20
N GLU A 139 -0.30 15.34 6.99
CA GLU A 139 -1.39 14.38 7.24
C GLU A 139 -2.16 14.08 5.96
N PHE A 140 -2.50 15.12 5.20
CA PHE A 140 -3.18 14.97 3.92
C PHE A 140 -2.31 14.24 2.90
N ALA A 141 -1.03 14.61 2.78
CA ALA A 141 -0.04 13.99 1.90
C ALA A 141 0.17 12.50 2.21
N THR A 142 0.12 12.13 3.50
CA THR A 142 0.22 10.72 3.92
C THR A 142 -0.92 9.88 3.35
N VAL A 143 -2.16 10.40 3.38
CA VAL A 143 -3.31 9.70 2.79
C VAL A 143 -3.16 9.63 1.26
N MET A 144 -2.77 10.74 0.62
CA MET A 144 -2.57 10.75 -0.84
C MET A 144 -1.46 9.81 -1.29
N SER A 145 -0.37 9.69 -0.52
CA SER A 145 0.71 8.74 -0.81
C SER A 145 0.23 7.28 -0.72
N HIS A 146 -0.68 7.01 0.22
CA HIS A 146 -1.29 5.68 0.33
C HIS A 146 -2.16 5.36 -0.90
N GLU A 147 -2.97 6.32 -1.35
CA GLU A 147 -3.81 6.13 -2.55
C GLU A 147 -2.97 5.98 -3.82
N LEU A 148 -1.87 6.75 -3.94
CA LEU A 148 -0.93 6.61 -5.07
C LEU A 148 -0.29 5.22 -5.14
N ALA A 149 -0.08 4.56 -4.00
CA ALA A 149 0.50 3.22 -3.97
C ALA A 149 -0.47 2.13 -4.49
N HIS A 150 -1.74 2.46 -4.71
CA HIS A 150 -2.74 1.57 -5.31
C HIS A 150 -2.83 1.70 -6.84
N LEU A 151 -2.16 2.69 -7.44
CA LEU A 151 -2.08 2.89 -8.90
C LEU A 151 -0.85 2.22 -9.50
#